data_bf8d4c3a6433c0a078ebf6b56e86a514
#
_entry.id   bf8d4c3a6433c0a078ebf6b56e86a514
#
_cell.length_a   1.000
_cell.length_b   1.000
_cell.length_c   1.000
_cell.angle_alpha   90.00
_cell.angle_beta   90.00
_cell.angle_gamma   90.00
#
_symmetry.space_group_name_H-M   'P 1'
#
loop_
_entity.id
_entity.type
_entity.pdbx_description
1 polymer ?
#
loop_
_entity_poly.entity_id
_entity_poly.type
_entity_poly.pdbx_seq_one_letter_code
_entity_poly.pdbx_strand_id
1 'polypeptide(L)'
;LACILSSGYLLFAYYCAGKFYQVIKSYQYVPSFQPPVTIFKPICGSGYEIRENLRSFCEQDYPEYQIIFGVHDENDPAMADLKVIIAEYPDRDITLVINQRLSGRNHKVSNLVNMYPGAKHGILIVADDDMRVPRNYLNTVVAPLVDHRIGAVTCLYSGSPRGGIVSTLIAMFINEWFLPSVLVSQSLKNNRFCFGATMVVRRDVLAQIGGFIALADYLADDYMLGKLVAEHGHKIHLSHLVVENVIHETSLKSMFFHELRWARTMRTAQPLGYLFTFLTDTLMIGFVAGIAAYAHTQQLLWPVSIIGTIFSIRALFHLRIQSLLNSRNAGSVWLIPVRDFLTFCVRLASFA
;
A
#
# COMPACT_ATOMS: atom_id res chain seq x y z
N LEU A 1 26.75 -12.84 -12.07
CA LEU A 1 25.45 -13.49 -11.95
C LEU A 1 24.44 -12.58 -11.21
N ALA A 2 24.75 -12.06 -9.99
CA ALA A 2 23.84 -11.23 -9.21
C ALA A 2 23.35 -9.99 -9.98
N CYS A 3 24.21 -9.27 -10.68
CA CYS A 3 23.84 -8.13 -11.52
C CYS A 3 22.84 -8.53 -12.63
N ILE A 4 23.03 -9.69 -13.26
CA ILE A 4 22.13 -10.19 -14.31
C ILE A 4 20.76 -10.50 -13.72
N LEU A 5 20.70 -11.20 -12.58
CA LEU A 5 19.46 -11.55 -11.92
C LEU A 5 18.69 -10.29 -11.45
N SER A 6 19.41 -9.34 -10.87
CA SER A 6 18.84 -8.09 -10.37
C SER A 6 18.31 -7.20 -11.51
N SER A 7 19.08 -7.04 -12.60
CA SER A 7 18.63 -6.33 -13.80
C SER A 7 17.45 -7.03 -14.46
N GLY A 8 17.48 -8.38 -14.53
CA GLY A 8 16.38 -9.19 -15.02
C GLY A 8 15.09 -8.98 -14.22
N TYR A 9 15.19 -8.88 -12.88
CA TYR A 9 14.06 -8.53 -12.03
C TYR A 9 13.47 -7.15 -12.38
N LEU A 10 14.31 -6.11 -12.53
CA LEU A 10 13.82 -4.77 -12.90
C LEU A 10 13.11 -4.76 -14.27
N LEU A 11 13.65 -5.46 -15.25
CA LEU A 11 13.03 -5.58 -16.57
C LEU A 11 11.69 -6.32 -16.51
N PHE A 12 11.62 -7.37 -15.69
CA PHE A 12 10.38 -8.10 -15.47
C PHE A 12 9.34 -7.25 -14.72
N ALA A 13 9.76 -6.50 -13.68
CA ALA A 13 8.91 -5.56 -12.98
C ALA A 13 8.39 -4.44 -13.90
N TYR A 14 9.24 -3.92 -14.79
CA TYR A 14 8.86 -2.98 -15.84
C TYR A 14 7.75 -3.54 -16.75
N TYR A 15 7.90 -4.78 -17.19
CA TYR A 15 6.89 -5.47 -18.00
C TYR A 15 5.56 -5.65 -17.24
N CYS A 16 5.63 -6.17 -15.99
CA CYS A 16 4.44 -6.38 -15.15
C CYS A 16 3.67 -5.07 -14.90
N ALA A 17 4.38 -3.99 -14.59
CA ALA A 17 3.78 -2.68 -14.41
C ALA A 17 3.10 -2.18 -15.70
N GLY A 18 3.79 -2.27 -16.84
CA GLY A 18 3.24 -1.90 -18.14
C GLY A 18 1.94 -2.65 -18.46
N LYS A 19 1.93 -3.97 -18.26
CA LYS A 19 0.76 -4.82 -18.48
C LYS A 19 -0.41 -4.45 -17.56
N PHE A 20 -0.15 -4.24 -16.28
CA PHE A 20 -1.18 -3.85 -15.32
C PHE A 20 -1.85 -2.52 -15.70
N TYR A 21 -1.08 -1.50 -16.04
CA TYR A 21 -1.62 -0.20 -16.44
C TYR A 21 -2.31 -0.21 -17.81
N GLN A 22 -1.96 -1.12 -18.71
CA GLN A 22 -2.74 -1.35 -19.95
C GLN A 22 -4.13 -1.87 -19.62
N VAL A 23 -4.24 -2.83 -18.70
CA VAL A 23 -5.55 -3.35 -18.24
C VAL A 23 -6.37 -2.26 -17.58
N ILE A 24 -5.77 -1.42 -16.70
CA ILE A 24 -6.48 -0.28 -16.10
C ILE A 24 -7.10 0.63 -17.18
N LYS A 25 -6.33 0.97 -18.21
CA LYS A 25 -6.81 1.87 -19.29
C LYS A 25 -7.94 1.28 -20.12
N SER A 26 -7.98 -0.05 -20.26
CA SER A 26 -9.03 -0.76 -21.00
C SER A 26 -10.23 -1.17 -20.14
N TYR A 27 -10.12 -1.05 -18.81
CA TYR A 27 -11.16 -1.47 -17.90
C TYR A 27 -12.34 -0.49 -17.95
N GLN A 28 -13.47 -0.98 -18.45
CA GLN A 28 -14.74 -0.27 -18.39
C GLN A 28 -15.58 -0.90 -17.28
N TYR A 29 -15.86 -0.12 -16.27
CA TYR A 29 -16.78 -0.51 -15.20
C TYR A 29 -18.22 -0.44 -15.72
N VAL A 30 -18.95 -1.53 -15.56
CA VAL A 30 -20.40 -1.57 -15.78
C VAL A 30 -21.08 -1.77 -14.41
N PRO A 31 -21.93 -0.82 -13.96
CA PRO A 31 -22.55 -0.90 -12.65
C PRO A 31 -23.68 -1.94 -12.62
N SER A 32 -23.33 -3.23 -12.62
CA SER A 32 -24.29 -4.33 -12.54
C SER A 32 -24.43 -4.94 -11.15
N PHE A 33 -23.51 -4.64 -10.22
CA PHE A 33 -23.47 -5.20 -8.88
C PHE A 33 -23.06 -4.10 -7.88
N GLN A 34 -24.05 -3.54 -7.19
CA GLN A 34 -23.89 -2.42 -6.24
C GLN A 34 -24.61 -2.70 -4.92
N PRO A 35 -24.26 -3.78 -4.18
CA PRO A 35 -24.85 -4.03 -2.86
C PRO A 35 -24.45 -2.91 -1.89
N PRO A 36 -25.29 -2.60 -0.86
CA PRO A 36 -24.93 -1.65 0.17
C PRO A 36 -23.63 -1.99 0.89
N VAL A 37 -22.81 -0.99 1.22
CA VAL A 37 -21.48 -1.17 1.82
C VAL A 37 -21.29 -0.33 3.08
N THR A 38 -20.49 -0.82 4.03
CA THR A 38 -20.00 -0.04 5.18
C THR A 38 -18.51 0.18 5.06
N ILE A 39 -18.09 1.44 5.10
CA ILE A 39 -16.69 1.88 5.08
C ILE A 39 -16.23 2.16 6.50
N PHE A 40 -15.16 1.51 6.94
CA PHE A 40 -14.46 1.78 8.19
C PHE A 40 -13.25 2.66 7.94
N LYS A 41 -13.19 3.77 8.65
CA LYS A 41 -12.03 4.70 8.68
C LYS A 41 -11.51 4.75 10.10
N PRO A 42 -10.61 3.82 10.51
CA PRO A 42 -9.91 3.94 11.77
C PRO A 42 -8.94 5.13 11.70
N ILE A 43 -9.06 6.07 12.63
CA ILE A 43 -8.36 7.34 12.61
C ILE A 43 -7.54 7.48 13.90
N CYS A 44 -6.32 8.01 13.77
CA CYS A 44 -5.44 8.28 14.89
C CYS A 44 -4.56 9.50 14.59
N GLY A 45 -4.83 10.60 15.25
CA GLY A 45 -4.15 11.88 15.04
C GLY A 45 -4.61 12.63 13.80
N SER A 46 -4.26 13.91 13.71
CA SER A 46 -4.57 14.75 12.55
C SER A 46 -3.49 14.58 11.48
N GLY A 47 -3.80 13.83 10.44
CA GLY A 47 -2.94 13.66 9.26
C GLY A 47 -2.93 14.92 8.38
N TYR A 48 -1.91 15.04 7.55
CA TYR A 48 -1.85 16.09 6.52
C TYR A 48 -2.96 15.87 5.48
N GLU A 49 -3.69 16.94 5.14
CA GLU A 49 -4.84 16.89 4.23
C GLU A 49 -5.91 15.85 4.63
N ILE A 50 -6.08 15.57 5.95
CA ILE A 50 -7.03 14.55 6.42
C ILE A 50 -8.46 14.84 5.95
N ARG A 51 -8.89 16.11 5.90
CA ARG A 51 -10.22 16.49 5.45
C ARG A 51 -10.44 16.11 3.98
N GLU A 52 -9.47 16.42 3.11
CA GLU A 52 -9.53 16.10 1.69
C GLU A 52 -9.53 14.59 1.45
N ASN A 53 -8.77 13.84 2.26
CA ASN A 53 -8.75 12.39 2.21
C ASN A 53 -10.14 11.84 2.59
N LEU A 54 -10.71 12.27 3.71
CA LEU A 54 -12.02 11.82 4.18
C LEU A 54 -13.16 12.24 3.23
N ARG A 55 -13.12 13.49 2.68
CA ARG A 55 -14.09 13.94 1.66
C ARG A 55 -14.15 12.99 0.48
N SER A 56 -13.03 12.49 0.02
CA SER A 56 -12.98 11.56 -1.11
C SER A 56 -13.84 10.31 -0.90
N PHE A 57 -14.01 9.86 0.35
CA PHE A 57 -14.92 8.75 0.70
C PHE A 57 -16.37 9.19 0.85
N CYS A 58 -16.62 10.45 1.22
CA CYS A 58 -17.99 11.00 1.30
C CYS A 58 -18.60 11.30 -0.07
N GLU A 59 -17.77 11.50 -1.10
CA GLU A 59 -18.18 11.92 -2.46
C GLU A 59 -18.22 10.76 -3.47
N GLN A 60 -18.56 9.56 -3.02
CA GLN A 60 -18.63 8.41 -3.91
C GLN A 60 -19.90 8.39 -4.76
N ASP A 61 -19.75 8.06 -6.04
CA ASP A 61 -20.87 7.82 -6.98
C ASP A 61 -21.41 6.39 -6.77
N TYR A 62 -22.03 6.14 -5.60
CA TYR A 62 -22.52 4.83 -5.20
C TYR A 62 -23.89 4.96 -4.54
N PRO A 63 -24.86 4.05 -4.82
CA PRO A 63 -26.27 4.24 -4.41
C PRO A 63 -26.45 4.27 -2.90
N GLU A 64 -25.86 3.31 -2.18
CA GLU A 64 -26.09 3.16 -0.74
C GLU A 64 -24.79 2.73 -0.04
N TYR A 65 -24.30 3.59 0.87
CA TYR A 65 -23.15 3.29 1.69
C TYR A 65 -23.16 4.05 3.01
N GLN A 66 -22.60 3.42 4.02
CA GLN A 66 -22.35 3.98 5.34
C GLN A 66 -20.85 4.23 5.51
N ILE A 67 -20.50 5.30 6.22
CA ILE A 67 -19.13 5.56 6.69
C ILE A 67 -19.12 5.52 8.21
N ILE A 68 -18.20 4.77 8.79
CA ILE A 68 -17.93 4.78 10.22
C ILE A 68 -16.54 5.34 10.45
N PHE A 69 -16.44 6.50 11.09
CA PHE A 69 -15.21 7.03 11.62
C PHE A 69 -14.98 6.48 13.02
N GLY A 70 -13.80 5.96 13.30
CA GLY A 70 -13.47 5.43 14.62
C GLY A 70 -12.23 6.10 15.18
N VAL A 71 -12.31 6.56 16.42
CA VAL A 71 -11.18 7.10 17.20
C VAL A 71 -11.15 6.45 18.58
N HIS A 72 -9.96 6.34 19.17
CA HIS A 72 -9.83 5.79 20.52
C HIS A 72 -10.17 6.82 21.60
N ASP A 73 -9.87 8.09 21.39
CA ASP A 73 -9.98 9.15 22.41
C ASP A 73 -10.77 10.35 21.86
N GLU A 74 -11.65 10.91 22.67
CA GLU A 74 -12.37 12.15 22.36
C GLU A 74 -11.46 13.37 22.23
N ASN A 75 -10.26 13.31 22.79
CA ASN A 75 -9.23 14.34 22.69
C ASN A 75 -8.28 14.13 21.50
N ASP A 76 -8.55 13.13 20.62
CA ASP A 76 -7.72 12.92 19.45
C ASP A 76 -7.68 14.19 18.58
N PRO A 77 -6.49 14.65 18.12
CA PRO A 77 -6.37 15.84 17.28
C PRO A 77 -7.27 15.83 16.02
N ALA A 78 -7.60 14.65 15.47
CA ALA A 78 -8.49 14.53 14.32
C ALA A 78 -9.95 14.91 14.61
N MET A 79 -10.36 14.97 15.87
CA MET A 79 -11.77 15.22 16.25
C MET A 79 -12.32 16.53 15.69
N ALA A 80 -11.50 17.58 15.60
CA ALA A 80 -11.91 18.85 15.00
C ALA A 80 -12.23 18.68 13.52
N ASP A 81 -11.39 17.96 12.77
CA ASP A 81 -11.56 17.70 11.35
C ASP A 81 -12.76 16.78 11.09
N LEU A 82 -12.96 15.75 11.92
CA LEU A 82 -14.11 14.84 11.83
C LEU A 82 -15.44 15.57 12.01
N LYS A 83 -15.55 16.47 12.99
CA LYS A 83 -16.76 17.27 13.20
C LYS A 83 -17.07 18.15 11.99
N VAL A 84 -16.07 18.73 11.36
CA VAL A 84 -16.23 19.53 10.13
C VAL A 84 -16.75 18.65 9.00
N ILE A 85 -16.14 17.50 8.76
CA ILE A 85 -16.54 16.57 7.66
C ILE A 85 -17.98 16.07 7.90
N ILE A 86 -18.34 15.67 9.11
CA ILE A 86 -19.70 15.22 9.41
C ILE A 86 -20.72 16.32 9.14
N ALA A 87 -20.41 17.56 9.51
CA ALA A 87 -21.30 18.71 9.27
C ALA A 87 -21.41 19.08 7.78
N GLU A 88 -20.37 18.86 6.97
CA GLU A 88 -20.39 19.09 5.52
C GLU A 88 -21.27 18.10 4.75
N TYR A 89 -21.52 16.90 5.32
CA TYR A 89 -22.28 15.85 4.65
C TYR A 89 -23.46 15.34 5.51
N PRO A 90 -24.44 16.21 5.84
CA PRO A 90 -25.55 15.88 6.75
C PRO A 90 -26.48 14.78 6.21
N ASP A 91 -26.55 14.63 4.88
CA ASP A 91 -27.41 13.63 4.22
C ASP A 91 -26.70 12.28 4.01
N ARG A 92 -25.44 12.15 4.42
CA ARG A 92 -24.68 10.90 4.34
C ARG A 92 -24.85 10.10 5.62
N ASP A 93 -24.96 8.78 5.48
CA ASP A 93 -24.98 7.87 6.64
C ASP A 93 -23.56 7.78 7.24
N ILE A 94 -23.23 8.74 8.10
CA ILE A 94 -21.94 8.82 8.78
C ILE A 94 -22.14 8.59 10.28
N THR A 95 -21.36 7.66 10.84
CA THR A 95 -21.34 7.35 12.27
C THR A 95 -19.96 7.63 12.83
N LEU A 96 -19.87 8.32 13.97
CA LEU A 96 -18.63 8.49 14.73
C LEU A 96 -18.65 7.56 15.95
N VAL A 97 -17.63 6.70 16.04
CA VAL A 97 -17.41 5.80 17.18
C VAL A 97 -16.20 6.25 17.95
N ILE A 98 -16.37 6.58 19.24
CA ILE A 98 -15.29 6.93 20.16
C ILE A 98 -15.25 5.84 21.22
N ASN A 99 -14.17 5.05 21.27
CA ASN A 99 -14.08 3.95 22.22
C ASN A 99 -12.63 3.59 22.52
N GLN A 100 -12.24 3.69 23.78
CA GLN A 100 -10.87 3.45 24.28
C GLN A 100 -10.55 1.95 24.49
N ARG A 101 -11.53 1.06 24.31
CA ARG A 101 -11.33 -0.37 24.56
C ARG A 101 -10.27 -0.93 23.62
N LEU A 102 -9.25 -1.56 24.18
CA LEU A 102 -8.25 -2.33 23.47
C LEU A 102 -8.62 -3.81 23.47
N SER A 103 -8.58 -4.42 22.30
CA SER A 103 -8.89 -5.84 22.10
C SER A 103 -7.65 -6.69 21.81
N GLY A 104 -6.46 -6.06 21.72
CA GLY A 104 -5.17 -6.70 21.45
C GLY A 104 -4.08 -5.65 21.30
N ARG A 105 -2.92 -6.06 20.80
CA ARG A 105 -1.74 -5.20 20.64
C ARG A 105 -1.84 -4.20 19.47
N ASN A 106 -2.66 -4.52 18.47
CA ASN A 106 -2.87 -3.65 17.33
C ASN A 106 -4.02 -2.67 17.61
N HIS A 107 -3.68 -1.41 17.84
CA HIS A 107 -4.66 -0.36 18.14
C HIS A 107 -5.62 -0.09 16.98
N LYS A 108 -5.15 -0.15 15.71
CA LYS A 108 -6.01 -0.03 14.52
C LYS A 108 -7.09 -1.12 14.52
N VAL A 109 -6.69 -2.37 14.78
CA VAL A 109 -7.62 -3.49 14.84
C VAL A 109 -8.57 -3.36 16.03
N SER A 110 -8.09 -2.93 17.20
CA SER A 110 -8.96 -2.64 18.35
C SER A 110 -10.03 -1.59 17.99
N ASN A 111 -9.66 -0.56 17.23
CA ASN A 111 -10.61 0.42 16.72
C ASN A 111 -11.64 -0.21 15.77
N LEU A 112 -11.21 -1.07 14.83
CA LEU A 112 -12.11 -1.80 13.94
C LEU A 112 -13.09 -2.71 14.70
N VAL A 113 -12.63 -3.40 15.76
CA VAL A 113 -13.50 -4.19 16.65
C VAL A 113 -14.54 -3.33 17.32
N ASN A 114 -14.18 -2.13 17.77
CA ASN A 114 -15.10 -1.18 18.40
C ASN A 114 -16.11 -0.59 17.41
N MET A 115 -15.72 -0.39 16.15
CA MET A 115 -16.58 0.14 15.07
C MET A 115 -17.55 -0.90 14.52
N TYR A 116 -17.16 -2.18 14.52
CA TYR A 116 -17.88 -3.27 13.85
C TYR A 116 -19.35 -3.43 14.26
N PRO A 117 -19.75 -3.27 15.54
CA PRO A 117 -21.17 -3.33 15.92
C PRO A 117 -22.07 -2.29 15.24
N GLY A 118 -21.51 -1.15 14.83
CA GLY A 118 -22.23 -0.09 14.11
C GLY A 118 -22.42 -0.36 12.61
N ALA A 119 -21.78 -1.38 12.05
CA ALA A 119 -21.85 -1.67 10.62
C ALA A 119 -23.22 -2.24 10.22
N LYS A 120 -23.86 -1.66 9.21
CA LYS A 120 -25.18 -2.03 8.73
C LYS A 120 -25.15 -3.07 7.60
N HIS A 121 -24.10 -3.07 6.76
CA HIS A 121 -24.12 -3.75 5.46
C HIS A 121 -23.28 -5.04 5.42
N GLY A 122 -23.54 -5.85 4.39
CA GLY A 122 -22.89 -7.15 4.19
C GLY A 122 -21.51 -7.08 3.53
N ILE A 123 -21.16 -5.95 2.90
CA ILE A 123 -19.81 -5.70 2.36
C ILE A 123 -19.14 -4.65 3.24
N LEU A 124 -17.96 -4.99 3.72
CA LEU A 124 -17.17 -4.19 4.64
C LEU A 124 -15.89 -3.72 3.95
N ILE A 125 -15.60 -2.44 4.07
CA ILE A 125 -14.43 -1.82 3.45
C ILE A 125 -13.63 -1.15 4.56
N VAL A 126 -12.35 -1.50 4.70
CA VAL A 126 -11.41 -0.81 5.59
C VAL A 126 -10.40 -0.06 4.73
N ALA A 127 -10.18 1.21 5.01
CA ALA A 127 -9.18 2.02 4.33
C ALA A 127 -8.50 2.96 5.33
N ASP A 128 -7.16 3.07 5.24
CA ASP A 128 -6.36 3.96 6.08
C ASP A 128 -6.72 5.44 5.85
N ASP A 129 -6.49 6.30 6.84
CA ASP A 129 -6.93 7.70 6.86
C ASP A 129 -6.12 8.62 5.94
N ASP A 130 -4.94 8.20 5.53
CA ASP A 130 -4.05 8.88 4.59
C ASP A 130 -4.32 8.51 3.11
N MET A 131 -5.37 7.73 2.85
CA MET A 131 -5.78 7.33 1.50
C MET A 131 -6.76 8.34 0.90
N ARG A 132 -6.56 8.65 -0.39
CA ARG A 132 -7.48 9.43 -1.22
C ARG A 132 -7.95 8.59 -2.40
N VAL A 133 -9.25 8.63 -2.69
CA VAL A 133 -9.88 7.75 -3.68
C VAL A 133 -10.69 8.54 -4.72
N PRO A 134 -10.82 8.04 -5.95
CA PRO A 134 -11.69 8.65 -6.96
C PRO A 134 -13.17 8.37 -6.69
N ARG A 135 -14.08 9.12 -7.30
CA ARG A 135 -15.53 8.97 -7.11
C ARG A 135 -16.08 7.59 -7.46
N ASN A 136 -15.44 6.87 -8.37
CA ASN A 136 -15.83 5.51 -8.77
C ASN A 136 -15.19 4.40 -7.94
N TYR A 137 -14.54 4.74 -6.82
CA TYR A 137 -13.80 3.78 -6.01
C TYR A 137 -14.69 2.62 -5.54
N LEU A 138 -15.84 2.90 -4.90
CA LEU A 138 -16.73 1.86 -4.39
C LEU A 138 -17.19 0.92 -5.50
N ASN A 139 -17.60 1.47 -6.62
CA ASN A 139 -18.00 0.69 -7.79
C ASN A 139 -16.90 -0.28 -8.23
N THR A 140 -15.66 0.21 -8.28
CA THR A 140 -14.52 -0.58 -8.79
C THR A 140 -14.11 -1.68 -7.83
N VAL A 141 -14.09 -1.40 -6.50
CA VAL A 141 -13.61 -2.38 -5.53
C VAL A 141 -14.68 -3.41 -5.13
N VAL A 142 -15.95 -3.09 -5.32
CA VAL A 142 -17.07 -4.01 -5.00
C VAL A 142 -17.37 -4.95 -6.15
N ALA A 143 -17.24 -4.50 -7.40
CA ALA A 143 -17.60 -5.27 -8.59
C ALA A 143 -17.03 -6.72 -8.63
N PRO A 144 -15.77 -6.98 -8.25
CA PRO A 144 -15.23 -8.34 -8.27
C PRO A 144 -15.97 -9.32 -7.34
N LEU A 145 -16.65 -8.82 -6.31
CA LEU A 145 -17.40 -9.65 -5.38
C LEU A 145 -18.68 -10.27 -5.98
N VAL A 146 -19.05 -9.97 -7.21
CA VAL A 146 -20.08 -10.73 -7.94
C VAL A 146 -19.67 -12.21 -8.06
N ASP A 147 -18.39 -12.52 -8.13
CA ASP A 147 -17.88 -13.88 -8.00
C ASP A 147 -17.81 -14.28 -6.51
N HIS A 148 -18.70 -15.18 -6.09
CA HIS A 148 -18.77 -15.66 -4.70
C HIS A 148 -17.50 -16.38 -4.22
N ARG A 149 -16.62 -16.80 -5.11
CA ARG A 149 -15.29 -17.37 -4.76
C ARG A 149 -14.33 -16.31 -4.24
N ILE A 150 -14.59 -15.01 -4.53
CA ILE A 150 -13.78 -13.90 -4.04
C ILE A 150 -14.30 -13.51 -2.66
N GLY A 151 -13.47 -13.75 -1.63
CA GLY A 151 -13.76 -13.37 -0.25
C GLY A 151 -13.28 -11.98 0.12
N ALA A 152 -12.20 -11.52 -0.51
CA ALA A 152 -11.66 -10.18 -0.29
C ALA A 152 -11.16 -9.54 -1.59
N VAL A 153 -11.19 -8.19 -1.59
CA VAL A 153 -10.60 -7.35 -2.65
C VAL A 153 -9.65 -6.35 -1.99
N THR A 154 -8.53 -6.08 -2.64
CA THR A 154 -7.56 -5.09 -2.18
C THR A 154 -7.09 -4.21 -3.34
N CYS A 155 -6.59 -3.00 -3.04
CA CYS A 155 -6.02 -2.10 -4.02
C CYS A 155 -4.52 -1.91 -3.80
N LEU A 156 -3.80 -1.70 -4.90
CA LEU A 156 -2.50 -1.04 -4.83
C LEU A 156 -2.67 0.44 -4.47
N TYR A 157 -1.61 1.03 -3.96
CA TYR A 157 -1.56 2.47 -3.74
C TYR A 157 -0.28 3.06 -4.31
N SER A 158 -0.35 4.33 -4.69
CA SER A 158 0.79 5.12 -5.14
C SER A 158 1.08 6.23 -4.15
N GLY A 159 2.34 6.43 -3.83
CA GLY A 159 2.77 7.52 -2.97
C GLY A 159 2.69 8.87 -3.69
N SER A 160 2.01 9.82 -3.07
CA SER A 160 1.86 11.21 -3.53
C SER A 160 2.50 12.16 -2.52
N PRO A 161 3.71 12.68 -2.80
CA PRO A 161 4.46 13.47 -1.83
C PRO A 161 3.89 14.89 -1.69
N ARG A 162 3.79 15.37 -0.43
CA ARG A 162 3.36 16.72 -0.07
C ARG A 162 4.37 17.48 0.81
N GLY A 163 5.40 16.81 1.32
CA GLY A 163 6.31 17.32 2.35
C GLY A 163 7.76 17.54 1.90
N GLY A 164 8.04 17.77 0.62
CA GLY A 164 9.42 17.99 0.14
C GLY A 164 10.20 16.71 -0.11
N ILE A 165 11.54 16.76 0.04
CA ILE A 165 12.44 15.67 -0.40
C ILE A 165 12.23 14.35 0.36
N VAL A 166 11.94 14.42 1.66
CA VAL A 166 11.73 13.22 2.49
C VAL A 166 10.46 12.49 2.06
N SER A 167 9.35 13.21 1.89
CA SER A 167 8.10 12.65 1.35
C SER A 167 8.31 12.08 -0.05
N THR A 168 9.15 12.75 -0.89
CA THR A 168 9.49 12.26 -2.22
C THR A 168 10.26 10.93 -2.15
N LEU A 169 11.20 10.78 -1.22
CA LEU A 169 11.93 9.53 -1.03
C LEU A 169 11.01 8.39 -0.60
N ILE A 170 10.01 8.64 0.27
CA ILE A 170 9.01 7.63 0.64
C ILE A 170 8.14 7.27 -0.58
N ALA A 171 7.68 8.28 -1.33
CA ALA A 171 6.90 8.04 -2.53
C ALA A 171 7.66 7.19 -3.57
N MET A 172 8.96 7.44 -3.75
CA MET A 172 9.82 6.60 -4.61
C MET A 172 9.88 5.16 -4.11
N PHE A 173 9.97 4.91 -2.80
CA PHE A 173 9.95 3.55 -2.25
C PHE A 173 8.62 2.86 -2.58
N ILE A 174 7.50 3.51 -2.34
CA ILE A 174 6.17 2.95 -2.61
C ILE A 174 6.01 2.68 -4.11
N ASN A 175 6.30 3.68 -4.94
CA ASN A 175 6.01 3.63 -6.37
C ASN A 175 6.95 2.72 -7.15
N GLU A 176 8.22 2.63 -6.75
CA GLU A 176 9.28 1.99 -7.55
C GLU A 176 9.81 0.70 -6.94
N TRP A 177 9.45 0.41 -5.69
CA TRP A 177 9.81 -0.85 -5.07
C TRP A 177 8.58 -1.65 -4.64
N PHE A 178 7.70 -1.09 -3.78
CA PHE A 178 6.54 -1.80 -3.26
C PHE A 178 5.55 -2.18 -4.38
N LEU A 179 5.03 -1.20 -5.10
CA LEU A 179 4.03 -1.42 -6.16
C LEU A 179 4.51 -2.41 -7.23
N PRO A 180 5.71 -2.27 -7.83
CA PRO A 180 6.20 -3.25 -8.80
C PRO A 180 6.43 -4.63 -8.21
N SER A 181 6.87 -4.74 -6.94
CA SER A 181 7.06 -6.03 -6.27
C SER A 181 5.76 -6.80 -6.12
N VAL A 182 4.67 -6.10 -5.80
CA VAL A 182 3.32 -6.70 -5.76
C VAL A 182 2.89 -7.18 -7.14
N LEU A 183 3.11 -6.40 -8.19
CA LEU A 183 2.75 -6.78 -9.56
C LEU A 183 3.55 -7.98 -10.06
N VAL A 184 4.82 -8.09 -9.68
CA VAL A 184 5.62 -9.30 -9.92
C VAL A 184 5.03 -10.50 -9.18
N SER A 185 4.72 -10.36 -7.89
CA SER A 185 4.09 -11.40 -7.08
C SER A 185 2.75 -11.86 -7.69
N GLN A 186 1.92 -10.92 -8.12
CA GLN A 186 0.65 -11.20 -8.80
C GLN A 186 0.86 -12.00 -10.10
N SER A 187 1.85 -11.63 -10.91
CA SER A 187 2.14 -12.33 -12.15
C SER A 187 2.54 -13.78 -11.93
N LEU A 188 3.12 -14.07 -10.75
CA LEU A 188 3.47 -15.42 -10.28
C LEU A 188 2.30 -16.12 -9.56
N LYS A 189 1.07 -15.56 -9.62
CA LYS A 189 -0.16 -16.08 -9.00
C LYS A 189 -0.10 -16.25 -7.48
N ASN A 190 0.67 -15.41 -6.80
CA ASN A 190 0.79 -15.42 -5.34
C ASN A 190 -0.04 -14.30 -4.67
N ASN A 191 -1.37 -14.33 -4.89
CA ASN A 191 -2.31 -13.35 -4.32
C ASN A 191 -2.96 -13.93 -3.06
N ARG A 192 -2.28 -13.83 -1.90
CA ARG A 192 -2.78 -14.36 -0.62
C ARG A 192 -2.77 -13.31 0.50
N PHE A 193 -2.71 -12.03 0.16
CA PHE A 193 -2.64 -10.95 1.13
C PHE A 193 -3.39 -9.72 0.64
N CYS A 194 -3.78 -8.88 1.58
CA CYS A 194 -4.38 -7.57 1.32
C CYS A 194 -3.39 -6.47 1.70
N PHE A 195 -3.76 -5.22 1.38
CA PHE A 195 -3.03 -4.00 1.73
C PHE A 195 -3.96 -3.07 2.49
N GLY A 196 -3.45 -2.43 3.54
CA GLY A 196 -4.19 -1.52 4.42
C GLY A 196 -4.84 -0.33 3.70
N ALA A 197 -4.29 0.07 2.57
CA ALA A 197 -4.87 1.10 1.71
C ALA A 197 -6.32 0.82 1.31
N THR A 198 -6.67 -0.45 1.10
CA THR A 198 -8.04 -0.91 0.84
C THR A 198 -8.15 -2.40 1.14
N MET A 199 -9.01 -2.74 2.07
CA MET A 199 -9.42 -4.13 2.35
C MET A 199 -10.94 -4.21 2.25
N VAL A 200 -11.44 -4.82 1.21
CA VAL A 200 -12.88 -5.14 1.06
C VAL A 200 -13.08 -6.59 1.43
N VAL A 201 -14.02 -6.87 2.30
CA VAL A 201 -14.34 -8.24 2.73
C VAL A 201 -15.83 -8.42 2.91
N ARG A 202 -16.34 -9.61 2.58
CA ARG A 202 -17.72 -9.98 2.91
C ARG A 202 -17.85 -10.19 4.41
N ARG A 203 -18.97 -9.77 5.00
CA ARG A 203 -19.23 -9.95 6.43
C ARG A 203 -19.24 -11.42 6.85
N ASP A 204 -19.83 -12.29 6.03
CA ASP A 204 -19.85 -13.74 6.27
C ASP A 204 -18.44 -14.35 6.22
N VAL A 205 -17.59 -13.95 5.27
CA VAL A 205 -16.20 -14.37 5.19
C VAL A 205 -15.40 -13.85 6.38
N LEU A 206 -15.61 -12.58 6.78
CA LEU A 206 -14.99 -12.02 7.98
C LEU A 206 -15.39 -12.82 9.23
N ALA A 207 -16.65 -13.23 9.34
CA ALA A 207 -17.12 -14.07 10.45
C ALA A 207 -16.47 -15.45 10.45
N GLN A 208 -16.31 -16.08 9.27
CA GLN A 208 -15.63 -17.37 9.13
C GLN A 208 -14.18 -17.34 9.64
N ILE A 209 -13.44 -16.26 9.41
CA ILE A 209 -12.07 -16.09 9.86
C ILE A 209 -11.95 -15.65 11.32
N GLY A 210 -13.05 -15.54 12.06
CA GLY A 210 -13.10 -15.14 13.46
C GLY A 210 -13.29 -13.65 13.71
N GLY A 211 -13.68 -12.85 12.70
CA GLY A 211 -13.90 -11.40 12.82
C GLY A 211 -12.61 -10.59 12.91
N PHE A 212 -12.73 -9.28 13.08
CA PHE A 212 -11.57 -8.42 13.27
C PHE A 212 -10.73 -8.79 14.49
N ILE A 213 -11.33 -9.36 15.52
CA ILE A 213 -10.62 -9.77 16.73
C ILE A 213 -9.51 -10.81 16.45
N ALA A 214 -9.67 -11.64 15.43
CA ALA A 214 -8.65 -12.60 15.01
C ALA A 214 -7.36 -11.94 14.52
N LEU A 215 -7.40 -10.64 14.20
CA LEU A 215 -6.26 -9.85 13.73
C LEU A 215 -5.61 -9.01 14.84
N ALA A 216 -6.17 -8.99 16.06
CA ALA A 216 -5.87 -8.01 17.10
C ALA A 216 -4.41 -8.00 17.61
N ASP A 217 -3.70 -9.11 17.48
CA ASP A 217 -2.31 -9.24 17.94
C ASP A 217 -1.27 -9.22 16.79
N TYR A 218 -1.73 -9.02 15.55
CA TYR A 218 -0.84 -8.96 14.38
C TYR A 218 -0.59 -7.51 13.97
N LEU A 219 0.68 -7.14 13.79
CA LEU A 219 1.05 -5.82 13.30
C LEU A 219 0.65 -5.63 11.83
N ALA A 220 0.77 -6.68 11.02
CA ALA A 220 0.35 -6.73 9.62
C ALA A 220 -1.09 -7.26 9.53
N ASP A 221 -2.07 -6.48 9.99
CA ASP A 221 -3.49 -6.85 9.99
C ASP A 221 -4.01 -7.12 8.57
N ASP A 222 -3.58 -6.36 7.60
CA ASP A 222 -3.91 -6.49 6.19
C ASP A 222 -3.38 -7.80 5.58
N TYR A 223 -2.11 -8.11 5.81
CA TYR A 223 -1.52 -9.36 5.39
C TYR A 223 -2.25 -10.55 6.02
N MET A 224 -2.53 -10.48 7.33
CA MET A 224 -3.19 -11.56 8.06
C MET A 224 -4.64 -11.74 7.63
N LEU A 225 -5.38 -10.66 7.37
CA LEU A 225 -6.74 -10.75 6.83
C LEU A 225 -6.72 -11.53 5.51
N GLY A 226 -5.86 -11.15 4.57
CA GLY A 226 -5.73 -11.84 3.31
C GLY A 226 -5.34 -13.30 3.46
N LYS A 227 -4.36 -13.59 4.33
CA LYS A 227 -3.90 -14.96 4.61
C LYS A 227 -5.05 -15.83 5.15
N LEU A 228 -5.78 -15.37 6.17
CA LEU A 228 -6.90 -16.10 6.75
C LEU A 228 -8.03 -16.33 5.74
N VAL A 229 -8.38 -15.32 4.95
CA VAL A 229 -9.38 -15.45 3.87
C VAL A 229 -8.96 -16.54 2.87
N ALA A 230 -7.67 -16.56 2.48
CA ALA A 230 -7.15 -17.58 1.56
C ALA A 230 -7.11 -18.98 2.19
N GLU A 231 -6.78 -19.10 3.47
CA GLU A 231 -6.77 -20.36 4.23
C GLU A 231 -8.18 -20.96 4.36
N HIS A 232 -9.23 -20.12 4.38
CA HIS A 232 -10.63 -20.56 4.37
C HIS A 232 -11.17 -20.84 2.97
N GLY A 233 -10.30 -20.92 1.94
CA GLY A 233 -10.66 -21.36 0.59
C GLY A 233 -11.18 -20.24 -0.32
N HIS A 234 -11.19 -19.00 0.12
CA HIS A 234 -11.60 -17.86 -0.70
C HIS A 234 -10.44 -17.27 -1.49
N LYS A 235 -10.75 -16.66 -2.63
CA LYS A 235 -9.77 -15.93 -3.45
C LYS A 235 -9.68 -14.47 -3.00
N ILE A 236 -8.47 -13.91 -3.15
CA ILE A 236 -8.24 -12.47 -3.01
C ILE A 236 -8.07 -11.88 -4.40
N HIS A 237 -8.80 -10.82 -4.68
CA HIS A 237 -8.72 -10.09 -5.94
C HIS A 237 -7.94 -8.80 -5.75
N LEU A 238 -6.89 -8.60 -6.54
CA LEU A 238 -6.21 -7.32 -6.66
C LEU A 238 -6.98 -6.47 -7.67
N SER A 239 -7.58 -5.38 -7.18
CA SER A 239 -8.32 -4.44 -8.03
C SER A 239 -7.42 -3.77 -9.05
N HIS A 240 -7.98 -3.39 -10.18
CA HIS A 240 -7.31 -2.56 -11.19
C HIS A 240 -7.22 -1.07 -10.78
N LEU A 241 -7.77 -0.70 -9.62
CA LEU A 241 -7.65 0.65 -9.09
C LEU A 241 -6.37 0.79 -8.26
N VAL A 242 -5.63 1.87 -8.49
CA VAL A 242 -4.53 2.32 -7.64
C VAL A 242 -5.02 3.56 -6.89
N VAL A 243 -5.07 3.49 -5.56
CA VAL A 243 -5.48 4.61 -4.71
C VAL A 243 -4.29 5.50 -4.38
N GLU A 244 -4.54 6.76 -4.02
CA GLU A 244 -3.48 7.71 -3.68
C GLU A 244 -3.19 7.65 -2.17
N ASN A 245 -1.93 7.43 -1.80
CA ASN A 245 -1.42 7.59 -0.44
C ASN A 245 -0.78 8.97 -0.31
N VAL A 246 -1.39 9.86 0.48
CA VAL A 246 -0.90 11.23 0.69
C VAL A 246 0.20 11.22 1.74
N ILE A 247 1.43 11.55 1.32
CA ILE A 247 2.61 11.46 2.17
C ILE A 247 3.09 12.85 2.55
N HIS A 248 3.06 13.15 3.84
CA HIS A 248 3.66 14.35 4.40
C HIS A 248 4.62 14.00 5.53
N GLU A 249 5.87 13.74 5.18
CA GLU A 249 6.95 13.45 6.13
C GLU A 249 8.11 14.41 5.85
N THR A 250 8.61 15.05 6.87
CA THR A 250 9.70 16.03 6.77
C THR A 250 10.99 15.57 7.45
N SER A 251 10.92 14.52 8.27
CA SER A 251 12.02 14.00 9.06
C SER A 251 12.61 12.73 8.48
N LEU A 252 13.88 12.73 8.09
CA LEU A 252 14.62 11.53 7.68
C LEU A 252 14.64 10.45 8.77
N LYS A 253 14.69 10.87 10.05
CA LYS A 253 14.67 9.94 11.18
C LYS A 253 13.32 9.23 11.27
N SER A 254 12.22 9.95 11.18
CA SER A 254 10.87 9.38 11.19
C SER A 254 10.66 8.44 10.01
N MET A 255 11.03 8.86 8.80
CA MET A 255 11.02 8.04 7.59
C MET A 255 11.78 6.71 7.81
N PHE A 256 13.01 6.77 8.32
CA PHE A 256 13.84 5.59 8.54
C PHE A 256 13.16 4.59 9.50
N PHE A 257 12.63 5.07 10.64
CA PHE A 257 11.94 4.19 11.59
C PHE A 257 10.62 3.65 11.07
N HIS A 258 9.90 4.42 10.26
CA HIS A 258 8.69 3.97 9.61
C HIS A 258 8.99 2.82 8.62
N GLU A 259 9.95 3.02 7.73
CA GLU A 259 10.37 1.99 6.77
C GLU A 259 11.00 0.77 7.47
N LEU A 260 11.75 0.99 8.57
CA LEU A 260 12.28 -0.10 9.38
C LEU A 260 11.17 -0.96 10.00
N ARG A 261 10.09 -0.34 10.47
CA ARG A 261 8.90 -1.04 10.94
C ARG A 261 8.29 -1.90 9.82
N TRP A 262 8.13 -1.35 8.62
CA TRP A 262 7.64 -2.11 7.46
C TRP A 262 8.58 -3.28 7.10
N ALA A 263 9.87 -3.03 7.06
CA ALA A 263 10.88 -4.04 6.76
C ALA A 263 10.85 -5.21 7.76
N ARG A 264 10.77 -4.90 9.07
CA ARG A 264 10.62 -5.92 10.13
C ARG A 264 9.32 -6.70 10.02
N THR A 265 8.22 -6.01 9.70
CA THR A 265 6.90 -6.63 9.48
C THR A 265 6.96 -7.62 8.31
N MET A 266 7.50 -7.21 7.16
CA MET A 266 7.66 -8.08 5.99
C MET A 266 8.58 -9.27 6.28
N ARG A 267 9.70 -9.04 6.98
CA ARG A 267 10.62 -10.12 7.39
C ARG A 267 9.93 -11.15 8.28
N THR A 268 9.11 -10.71 9.22
CA THR A 268 8.37 -11.60 10.14
C THR A 268 7.27 -12.35 9.40
N ALA A 269 6.54 -11.67 8.49
CA ALA A 269 5.44 -12.27 7.73
C ALA A 269 5.93 -13.28 6.66
N GLN A 270 7.05 -12.97 5.99
CA GLN A 270 7.58 -13.75 4.87
C GLN A 270 9.13 -13.80 4.88
N PRO A 271 9.78 -14.53 5.79
CA PRO A 271 11.23 -14.47 5.99
C PRO A 271 12.03 -14.87 4.75
N LEU A 272 11.65 -15.93 4.04
CA LEU A 272 12.32 -16.35 2.83
C LEU A 272 12.11 -15.34 1.69
N GLY A 273 10.87 -14.88 1.48
CA GLY A 273 10.56 -13.84 0.49
C GLY A 273 11.34 -12.57 0.76
N TYR A 274 11.49 -12.20 2.03
CA TYR A 274 12.24 -11.02 2.43
C TYR A 274 13.74 -11.12 2.09
N LEU A 275 14.37 -12.28 2.24
CA LEU A 275 15.77 -12.48 1.82
C LEU A 275 15.96 -12.26 0.32
N PHE A 276 15.01 -12.69 -0.51
CA PHE A 276 15.08 -12.45 -1.95
C PHE A 276 14.95 -10.96 -2.33
N THR A 277 14.46 -10.09 -1.43
CA THR A 277 14.39 -8.65 -1.70
C THR A 277 15.76 -8.00 -1.85
N PHE A 278 16.85 -8.58 -1.35
CA PHE A 278 18.21 -8.10 -1.62
C PHE A 278 18.58 -8.11 -3.11
N LEU A 279 17.98 -8.99 -3.90
CA LEU A 279 18.16 -8.99 -5.36
C LEU A 279 17.55 -7.74 -6.02
N THR A 280 16.66 -7.04 -5.34
CA THR A 280 16.06 -5.80 -5.84
C THR A 280 16.93 -4.57 -5.60
N ASP A 281 18.02 -4.69 -4.80
CA ASP A 281 18.98 -3.61 -4.54
C ASP A 281 19.99 -3.46 -5.68
N THR A 282 19.48 -3.22 -6.88
CA THR A 282 20.22 -3.31 -8.14
C THR A 282 21.46 -2.42 -8.16
N LEU A 283 21.36 -1.17 -7.69
CA LEU A 283 22.51 -0.27 -7.63
C LEU A 283 23.57 -0.74 -6.63
N MET A 284 23.16 -1.23 -5.46
CA MET A 284 24.11 -1.73 -4.46
C MET A 284 24.86 -2.96 -4.97
N ILE A 285 24.16 -3.87 -5.63
CA ILE A 285 24.77 -5.02 -6.31
C ILE A 285 25.73 -4.55 -7.39
N GLY A 286 25.38 -3.52 -8.16
CA GLY A 286 26.23 -2.91 -9.17
C GLY A 286 27.50 -2.31 -8.59
N PHE A 287 27.41 -1.60 -7.47
CA PHE A 287 28.59 -1.07 -6.77
C PHE A 287 29.54 -2.17 -6.29
N VAL A 288 29.02 -3.21 -5.66
CA VAL A 288 29.82 -4.35 -5.22
C VAL A 288 30.49 -5.04 -6.41
N ALA A 289 29.78 -5.25 -7.50
CA ALA A 289 30.33 -5.85 -8.71
C ALA A 289 31.40 -4.95 -9.37
N GLY A 290 31.18 -3.64 -9.37
CA GLY A 290 32.15 -2.66 -9.86
C GLY A 290 33.45 -2.68 -9.05
N ILE A 291 33.36 -2.71 -7.71
CA ILE A 291 34.53 -2.83 -6.83
C ILE A 291 35.27 -4.15 -7.11
N ALA A 292 34.57 -5.27 -7.22
CA ALA A 292 35.18 -6.57 -7.53
C ALA A 292 35.86 -6.57 -8.91
N ALA A 293 35.24 -5.97 -9.92
CA ALA A 293 35.79 -5.84 -11.26
C ALA A 293 37.09 -4.98 -11.25
N TYR A 294 37.09 -3.87 -10.50
CA TYR A 294 38.29 -3.04 -10.34
C TYR A 294 39.43 -3.81 -9.64
N ALA A 295 39.11 -4.49 -8.55
CA ALA A 295 40.10 -5.28 -7.79
C ALA A 295 40.76 -6.36 -8.66
N HIS A 296 40.00 -6.96 -9.59
CA HIS A 296 40.51 -8.00 -10.47
C HIS A 296 41.28 -7.46 -11.68
N THR A 297 40.77 -6.38 -12.30
CA THR A 297 41.34 -5.87 -13.58
C THR A 297 42.27 -4.69 -13.42
N GLN A 298 42.21 -3.96 -12.31
CA GLN A 298 42.89 -2.69 -12.04
C GLN A 298 42.56 -1.59 -13.09
N GLN A 299 41.44 -1.76 -13.83
CA GLN A 299 41.01 -0.85 -14.88
C GLN A 299 39.67 -0.20 -14.49
N LEU A 300 39.63 1.13 -14.50
CA LEU A 300 38.43 1.90 -14.18
C LEU A 300 37.24 1.72 -15.18
N LEU A 301 37.59 1.28 -16.41
CA LEU A 301 36.59 1.08 -17.46
C LEU A 301 35.47 0.11 -17.03
N TRP A 302 35.84 -0.99 -16.38
CA TRP A 302 34.87 -2.03 -15.98
C TRP A 302 33.87 -1.57 -14.91
N PRO A 303 34.31 -1.02 -13.74
CA PRO A 303 33.35 -0.52 -12.75
C PRO A 303 32.47 0.61 -13.30
N VAL A 304 33.02 1.54 -14.08
CA VAL A 304 32.28 2.62 -14.70
C VAL A 304 31.21 2.07 -15.65
N SER A 305 31.55 1.08 -16.48
CA SER A 305 30.63 0.45 -17.42
C SER A 305 29.52 -0.32 -16.68
N ILE A 306 29.86 -1.09 -15.65
CA ILE A 306 28.89 -1.87 -14.86
C ILE A 306 27.91 -0.93 -14.16
N ILE A 307 28.42 0.03 -13.38
CA ILE A 307 27.59 0.95 -12.60
C ILE A 307 26.75 1.83 -13.54
N GLY A 308 27.33 2.35 -14.62
CA GLY A 308 26.62 3.17 -15.61
C GLY A 308 25.49 2.42 -16.30
N THR A 309 25.71 1.15 -16.68
CA THR A 309 24.66 0.31 -17.28
C THR A 309 23.52 0.06 -16.31
N ILE A 310 23.85 -0.32 -15.06
CA ILE A 310 22.84 -0.60 -14.03
C ILE A 310 22.06 0.67 -13.67
N PHE A 311 22.74 1.80 -13.52
CA PHE A 311 22.08 3.08 -13.28
C PHE A 311 21.14 3.45 -14.44
N SER A 312 21.55 3.22 -15.67
CA SER A 312 20.71 3.50 -16.86
C SER A 312 19.43 2.64 -16.85
N ILE A 313 19.55 1.35 -16.57
CA ILE A 313 18.38 0.44 -16.44
C ILE A 313 17.45 0.93 -15.32
N ARG A 314 18.01 1.30 -14.16
CA ARG A 314 17.23 1.79 -13.01
C ARG A 314 16.57 3.13 -13.30
N ALA A 315 17.25 4.04 -14.01
CA ALA A 315 16.70 5.32 -14.44
C ALA A 315 15.56 5.15 -15.45
N LEU A 316 15.71 4.27 -16.43
CA LEU A 316 14.65 3.94 -17.38
C LEU A 316 13.42 3.35 -16.65
N PHE A 317 13.62 2.49 -15.66
CA PHE A 317 12.56 1.96 -14.83
C PHE A 317 11.83 3.08 -14.05
N HIS A 318 12.57 3.97 -13.41
CA HIS A 318 12.05 5.15 -12.71
C HIS A 318 11.18 6.02 -13.63
N LEU A 319 11.69 6.42 -14.80
CA LEU A 319 10.95 7.23 -15.77
C LEU A 319 9.66 6.51 -16.25
N ARG A 320 9.73 5.20 -16.42
CA ARG A 320 8.56 4.41 -16.81
C ARG A 320 7.47 4.42 -15.74
N ILE A 321 7.83 4.18 -14.48
CA ILE A 321 6.87 4.18 -13.37
C ILE A 321 6.24 5.55 -13.22
N GLN A 322 7.01 6.63 -13.28
CA GLN A 322 6.47 8.00 -13.26
C GLN A 322 5.45 8.24 -14.38
N SER A 323 5.77 7.79 -15.60
CA SER A 323 4.86 7.89 -16.75
C SER A 323 3.57 7.08 -16.55
N LEU A 324 3.65 5.90 -15.96
CA LEU A 324 2.47 5.04 -15.72
C LEU A 324 1.56 5.61 -14.64
N LEU A 325 2.14 6.15 -13.56
CA LEU A 325 1.42 6.77 -12.44
C LEU A 325 0.92 8.17 -12.76
N ASN A 326 1.30 8.74 -13.91
CA ASN A 326 1.04 10.15 -14.27
C ASN A 326 1.48 11.13 -13.17
N SER A 327 2.54 10.77 -12.46
CA SER A 327 3.03 11.47 -11.28
C SER A 327 4.09 12.49 -11.68
N ARG A 328 3.73 13.77 -11.69
CA ARG A 328 4.65 14.88 -12.01
C ARG A 328 5.68 15.16 -10.90
N ASN A 329 5.44 14.68 -9.67
CA ASN A 329 6.23 14.99 -8.48
C ASN A 329 6.94 13.75 -7.87
N ALA A 330 7.12 12.68 -8.64
CA ALA A 330 7.62 11.40 -8.11
C ALA A 330 9.15 11.35 -7.89
N GLY A 331 9.83 12.46 -7.89
CA GLY A 331 11.27 12.56 -7.66
C GLY A 331 12.10 12.69 -8.94
N SER A 332 13.32 13.15 -8.77
CA SER A 332 14.31 13.28 -9.83
C SER A 332 15.14 12.01 -9.95
N VAL A 333 15.59 11.67 -11.16
CA VAL A 333 16.55 10.58 -11.43
C VAL A 333 17.78 10.65 -10.52
N TRP A 334 18.21 11.86 -10.13
CA TRP A 334 19.35 12.08 -9.22
C TRP A 334 19.10 11.62 -7.78
N LEU A 335 17.86 11.39 -7.37
CA LEU A 335 17.52 10.85 -6.06
C LEU A 335 17.62 9.32 -6.00
N ILE A 336 17.72 8.64 -7.14
CA ILE A 336 17.78 7.18 -7.20
C ILE A 336 18.93 6.60 -6.34
N PRO A 337 20.19 7.07 -6.45
CA PRO A 337 21.27 6.53 -5.63
C PRO A 337 21.01 6.70 -4.13
N VAL A 338 20.48 7.86 -3.73
CA VAL A 338 20.15 8.15 -2.33
C VAL A 338 19.02 7.21 -1.85
N ARG A 339 17.96 7.06 -2.65
CA ARG A 339 16.84 6.20 -2.31
C ARG A 339 17.23 4.74 -2.19
N ASP A 340 17.95 4.22 -3.17
CA ASP A 340 18.36 2.82 -3.19
C ASP A 340 19.34 2.51 -2.05
N PHE A 341 20.26 3.44 -1.72
CA PHE A 341 21.13 3.31 -0.56
C PHE A 341 20.35 3.29 0.76
N LEU A 342 19.39 4.19 0.95
CA LEU A 342 18.55 4.21 2.13
C LEU A 342 17.72 2.92 2.28
N THR A 343 17.17 2.40 1.18
CA THR A 343 16.44 1.13 1.18
C THR A 343 17.33 -0.02 1.64
N PHE A 344 18.56 -0.08 1.13
CA PHE A 344 19.55 -1.08 1.53
C PHE A 344 19.90 -0.96 3.02
N CYS A 345 20.14 0.26 3.53
CA CYS A 345 20.40 0.50 4.95
C CYS A 345 19.24 0.06 5.86
N VAL A 346 18.00 0.41 5.52
CA VAL A 346 16.81 -0.01 6.25
C VAL A 346 16.70 -1.54 6.27
N ARG A 347 16.97 -2.18 5.14
CA ARG A 347 16.91 -3.63 5.01
C ARG A 347 17.95 -4.33 5.89
N LEU A 348 19.19 -3.83 5.89
CA LEU A 348 20.22 -4.34 6.81
C LEU A 348 19.84 -4.11 8.28
N ALA A 349 19.40 -2.90 8.64
CA ALA A 349 18.97 -2.56 10.00
C ALA A 349 17.78 -3.41 10.48
N SER A 350 16.98 -3.97 9.57
CA SER A 350 15.86 -4.82 9.95
C SER A 350 16.28 -6.15 10.59
N PHE A 351 17.54 -6.57 10.43
CA PHE A 351 18.09 -7.78 11.03
C PHE A 351 18.72 -7.54 12.42
N ALA A 352 18.97 -6.30 12.76
CA ALA A 352 19.36 -5.86 14.10
C ALA A 352 18.09 -5.60 14.95
#